data_ed00cf6556437d6217090dffe6599eac
#
_entry.id   ed00cf6556437d6217090dffe6599eac
#
_cell.length_a   1.000
_cell.length_b   1.000
_cell.length_c   1.000
_cell.angle_alpha   90.00
_cell.angle_beta   90.00
_cell.angle_gamma   90.00
#
_symmetry.space_group_name_H-M   'P 1'
#
loop_
_entity.id
_entity.type
_entity.pdbx_description
1 polymer ?
#
loop_
_entity_poly.entity_id
_entity_poly.type
_entity_poly.pdbx_seq_one_letter_code
_entity_poly.pdbx_strand_id
1 'polypeptide(L)'
;MGRTLVAGALVAVLFSVMVGAGPASASEYYLDVNITDQVLSEVVDGQVVYATHISSGSGEWYWQDDDWWLAETPRGWFEIYAKDPGWVEAPLGWLYNAMYFVGGYAIHGSNFVPDWPDSHGCVRVTIEEADYLFDHIPIGTWVYVHD
;
A
#
# COMPACT_ATOMS: atom_id res chain seq x y z
N MET A 1 -53.02 -7.99 -49.14
CA MET A 1 -52.55 -8.58 -47.87
C MET A 1 -51.07 -8.27 -47.73
N GLY A 2 -50.72 -7.20 -47.07
CA GLY A 2 -49.35 -6.76 -46.84
C GLY A 2 -48.91 -7.16 -45.44
N ARG A 3 -47.80 -7.91 -45.33
CA ARG A 3 -47.18 -8.25 -44.03
C ARG A 3 -45.99 -7.28 -43.83
N THR A 4 -46.19 -6.40 -42.86
CA THR A 4 -45.17 -5.47 -42.41
C THR A 4 -44.22 -6.23 -41.47
N LEU A 5 -42.93 -6.32 -41.85
CA LEU A 5 -41.84 -6.81 -41.01
C LEU A 5 -41.35 -5.69 -40.12
N VAL A 6 -41.52 -5.84 -38.82
CA VAL A 6 -40.93 -4.92 -37.83
C VAL A 6 -39.53 -5.46 -37.51
N ALA A 7 -38.50 -4.69 -37.95
CA ALA A 7 -37.12 -4.97 -37.59
C ALA A 7 -36.85 -4.45 -36.18
N GLY A 8 -36.68 -5.35 -35.21
CA GLY A 8 -36.22 -5.02 -33.86
C GLY A 8 -34.72 -4.75 -33.87
N ALA A 9 -34.36 -3.51 -33.56
CA ALA A 9 -32.96 -3.14 -33.34
C ALA A 9 -32.51 -3.64 -31.97
N LEU A 10 -31.57 -4.58 -31.96
CA LEU A 10 -30.88 -5.02 -30.75
C LEU A 10 -29.85 -3.96 -30.34
N VAL A 11 -30.11 -3.24 -29.29
CA VAL A 11 -29.13 -2.33 -28.69
C VAL A 11 -28.21 -3.14 -27.80
N ALA A 12 -27.01 -3.42 -28.28
CA ALA A 12 -25.95 -4.02 -27.46
C ALA A 12 -25.34 -2.95 -26.55
N VAL A 13 -25.67 -3.02 -25.25
CA VAL A 13 -25.01 -2.20 -24.23
C VAL A 13 -23.64 -2.81 -23.93
N LEU A 14 -22.61 -2.20 -24.46
CA LEU A 14 -21.23 -2.55 -24.11
C LEU A 14 -20.91 -1.98 -22.71
N PHE A 15 -20.89 -2.83 -21.70
CA PHE A 15 -20.31 -2.50 -20.42
C PHE A 15 -18.77 -2.44 -20.57
N SER A 16 -18.24 -1.23 -20.68
CA SER A 16 -16.80 -1.02 -20.53
C SER A 16 -16.43 -1.22 -19.06
N VAL A 17 -15.79 -2.35 -18.78
CA VAL A 17 -15.09 -2.54 -17.50
C VAL A 17 -13.91 -1.58 -17.51
N MET A 18 -14.03 -0.50 -16.74
CA MET A 18 -12.88 0.34 -16.41
C MET A 18 -11.97 -0.46 -15.49
N VAL A 19 -11.00 -1.15 -16.07
CA VAL A 19 -9.83 -1.60 -15.32
C VAL A 19 -9.09 -0.32 -14.96
N GLY A 20 -9.04 0.00 -13.67
CA GLY A 20 -8.31 1.16 -13.18
C GLY A 20 -6.86 1.07 -13.66
N ALA A 21 -6.52 1.90 -14.63
CA ALA A 21 -5.14 2.11 -15.02
C ALA A 21 -4.44 2.80 -13.85
N GLY A 22 -3.30 2.26 -13.44
CA GLY A 22 -2.38 2.98 -12.60
C GLY A 22 -2.01 4.33 -13.23
N PRO A 23 -1.29 5.22 -12.52
CA PRO A 23 -1.06 6.59 -12.96
C PRO A 23 -0.45 6.64 -14.36
N ALA A 24 -1.18 7.27 -15.29
CA ALA A 24 -0.68 7.51 -16.64
C ALA A 24 0.16 8.79 -16.61
N SER A 25 1.50 8.62 -16.69
CA SER A 25 2.45 9.57 -17.28
C SER A 25 2.71 10.92 -16.60
N ALA A 26 3.73 10.93 -15.86
CA ALA A 26 4.88 11.83 -15.69
C ALA A 26 5.81 10.99 -14.85
N SER A 27 7.12 11.11 -14.88
CA SER A 27 8.05 10.15 -14.24
C SER A 27 7.37 9.27 -13.17
N GLU A 28 7.21 7.98 -13.47
CA GLU A 28 6.52 7.07 -12.54
C GLU A 28 7.35 6.96 -11.27
N TYR A 29 6.95 7.69 -10.24
CA TYR A 29 7.57 7.61 -8.93
C TYR A 29 6.61 6.96 -7.95
N TYR A 30 7.03 5.84 -7.36
CA TYR A 30 6.23 5.14 -6.35
C TYR A 30 7.12 4.32 -5.41
N LEU A 31 6.55 3.95 -4.28
CA LEU A 31 7.12 2.98 -3.36
C LEU A 31 6.60 1.58 -3.73
N ASP A 32 7.51 0.66 -3.97
CA ASP A 32 7.23 -0.77 -4.17
C ASP A 32 7.46 -1.52 -2.86
N VAL A 33 6.44 -2.20 -2.36
CA VAL A 33 6.51 -2.99 -1.12
C VAL A 33 6.26 -4.45 -1.46
N ASN A 34 7.36 -5.21 -1.58
CA ASN A 34 7.33 -6.64 -1.84
C ASN A 34 7.28 -7.41 -0.51
N ILE A 35 6.12 -8.01 -0.23
CA ILE A 35 5.86 -8.75 1.02
C ILE A 35 6.62 -10.08 1.05
N THR A 36 6.79 -10.74 -0.09
CA THR A 36 7.51 -12.03 -0.17
C THR A 36 8.99 -11.84 0.13
N ASP A 37 9.60 -10.83 -0.46
CA ASP A 37 11.02 -10.56 -0.31
C ASP A 37 11.36 -9.69 0.92
N GLN A 38 10.35 -9.13 1.60
CA GLN A 38 10.48 -8.20 2.72
C GLN A 38 11.37 -7.00 2.37
N VAL A 39 11.06 -6.36 1.24
CA VAL A 39 11.79 -5.20 0.71
C VAL A 39 10.82 -4.08 0.35
N LEU A 40 11.18 -2.85 0.73
CA LEU A 40 10.61 -1.61 0.21
C LEU A 40 11.61 -0.98 -0.72
N SER A 41 11.17 -0.60 -1.92
CA SER A 41 11.98 0.08 -2.92
C SER A 41 11.34 1.40 -3.35
N GLU A 42 12.17 2.41 -3.61
CA GLU A 42 11.76 3.58 -4.39
C GLU A 42 12.00 3.29 -5.87
N VAL A 43 10.95 3.45 -6.67
CA VAL A 43 10.99 3.21 -8.11
C VAL A 43 10.77 4.52 -8.85
N VAL A 44 11.67 4.84 -9.77
CA VAL A 44 11.61 6.02 -10.66
C VAL A 44 11.73 5.53 -12.09
N ASP A 45 10.72 5.79 -12.91
CA ASP A 45 10.70 5.40 -14.33
C ASP A 45 11.03 3.91 -14.55
N GLY A 46 10.50 3.04 -13.67
CA GLY A 46 10.69 1.60 -13.71
C GLY A 46 12.05 1.11 -13.20
N GLN A 47 12.87 2.00 -12.63
CA GLN A 47 14.17 1.64 -12.05
C GLN A 47 14.16 1.80 -10.53
N VAL A 48 14.69 0.82 -9.82
CA VAL A 48 14.91 0.91 -8.38
C VAL A 48 16.09 1.85 -8.12
N VAL A 49 15.81 2.96 -7.43
CA VAL A 49 16.82 3.97 -7.05
C VAL A 49 17.25 3.87 -5.60
N TYR A 50 16.43 3.23 -4.77
CA TYR A 50 16.69 2.98 -3.36
C TYR A 50 15.94 1.71 -2.93
N ALA A 51 16.49 0.95 -2.00
CA ALA A 51 15.81 -0.21 -1.41
C ALA A 51 16.26 -0.43 0.02
N THR A 52 15.31 -0.88 0.86
CA THR A 52 15.58 -1.23 2.25
C THR A 52 14.80 -2.47 2.66
N HIS A 53 15.32 -3.16 3.67
CA HIS A 53 14.62 -4.26 4.33
C HIS A 53 13.44 -3.76 5.16
N ILE A 54 12.37 -4.55 5.19
CA ILE A 54 11.16 -4.28 5.99
C ILE A 54 10.78 -5.47 6.87
N SER A 55 9.84 -5.24 7.78
CA SER A 55 9.06 -6.30 8.43
C SER A 55 7.58 -5.96 8.32
N SER A 56 6.87 -6.71 7.50
CA SER A 56 5.44 -6.52 7.22
C SER A 56 4.54 -7.29 8.18
N GLY A 57 3.23 -7.31 7.93
CA GLY A 57 2.25 -8.08 8.71
C GLY A 57 2.59 -9.56 8.79
N SER A 58 2.51 -10.13 10.00
CA SER A 58 2.92 -11.51 10.31
C SER A 58 2.05 -12.59 9.66
N GLY A 59 0.85 -12.25 9.22
CA GLY A 59 -0.14 -13.22 8.75
C GLY A 59 -0.79 -14.03 9.87
N GLU A 60 -0.52 -13.71 11.13
CA GLU A 60 -1.09 -14.40 12.28
C GLU A 60 -2.35 -13.70 12.81
N TRP A 61 -3.22 -14.47 13.49
CA TRP A 61 -4.38 -13.91 14.16
C TRP A 61 -4.00 -13.30 15.51
N TYR A 62 -4.54 -12.11 15.80
CA TYR A 62 -4.40 -11.44 17.10
C TYR A 62 -5.74 -10.94 17.62
N TRP A 63 -5.85 -10.79 18.94
CA TRP A 63 -7.06 -10.33 19.62
C TRP A 63 -6.94 -8.84 19.93
N GLN A 64 -7.92 -8.03 19.49
CA GLN A 64 -8.00 -6.61 19.80
C GLN A 64 -9.46 -6.15 19.74
N ASP A 65 -9.85 -5.24 20.64
CA ASP A 65 -11.18 -4.62 20.66
C ASP A 65 -12.34 -5.64 20.64
N ASP A 66 -12.19 -6.72 21.45
CA ASP A 66 -13.14 -7.82 21.57
C ASP A 66 -13.42 -8.61 20.27
N ASP A 67 -12.44 -8.61 19.33
CA ASP A 67 -12.52 -9.38 18.08
C ASP A 67 -11.15 -9.94 17.65
N TRP A 68 -11.17 -10.91 16.73
CA TRP A 68 -10.00 -11.48 16.09
C TRP A 68 -9.70 -10.78 14.76
N TRP A 69 -8.46 -10.34 14.61
CA TRP A 69 -7.95 -9.67 13.42
C TRP A 69 -6.78 -10.46 12.84
N LEU A 70 -6.68 -10.44 11.51
CA LEU A 70 -5.52 -11.01 10.80
C LEU A 70 -4.46 -9.92 10.59
N ALA A 71 -3.23 -10.21 11.03
CA ALA A 71 -2.11 -9.28 10.92
C ALA A 71 -1.53 -9.24 9.49
N GLU A 72 -2.32 -8.78 8.54
CA GLU A 72 -1.91 -8.68 7.14
C GLU A 72 -1.63 -7.23 6.73
N THR A 73 -0.60 -7.04 5.89
CA THR A 73 -0.41 -5.79 5.16
C THR A 73 -1.31 -5.80 3.94
N PRO A 74 -2.23 -4.83 3.79
CA PRO A 74 -3.13 -4.79 2.63
C PRO A 74 -2.37 -4.70 1.30
N ARG A 75 -2.74 -5.54 0.31
CA ARG A 75 -2.17 -5.51 -1.04
C ARG A 75 -2.95 -4.55 -1.93
N GLY A 76 -2.27 -3.97 -2.88
CA GLY A 76 -2.86 -3.07 -3.89
C GLY A 76 -2.08 -1.78 -4.06
N TRP A 77 -2.71 -0.84 -4.77
CA TRP A 77 -2.22 0.51 -4.97
C TRP A 77 -2.88 1.46 -3.98
N PHE A 78 -2.06 2.21 -3.26
CA PHE A 78 -2.46 3.19 -2.25
C PHE A 78 -1.69 4.48 -2.46
N GLU A 79 -2.05 5.53 -1.69
CA GLU A 79 -1.28 6.78 -1.64
C GLU A 79 -0.89 7.09 -0.19
N ILE A 80 0.28 7.66 0.02
CA ILE A 80 0.61 8.28 1.30
C ILE A 80 -0.33 9.46 1.50
N TYR A 81 -1.32 9.33 2.39
CA TYR A 81 -2.32 10.36 2.60
C TYR A 81 -2.08 11.24 3.84
N ALA A 82 -1.25 10.79 4.78
CA ALA A 82 -0.90 11.51 5.99
C ALA A 82 0.48 11.10 6.50
N LYS A 83 1.12 12.00 7.25
CA LYS A 83 2.43 11.77 7.89
C LYS A 83 2.42 12.34 9.29
N ASP A 84 2.90 11.56 10.26
CA ASP A 84 3.08 11.98 11.66
C ASP A 84 4.55 11.95 12.03
N PRO A 85 5.16 13.10 12.40
CA PRO A 85 6.57 13.17 12.75
C PRO A 85 6.84 12.66 14.17
N GLY A 86 8.02 12.06 14.35
CA GLY A 86 8.48 11.57 15.64
C GLY A 86 7.73 10.33 16.10
N TRP A 87 7.77 10.08 17.41
CA TRP A 87 7.08 8.95 18.02
C TRP A 87 5.62 9.25 18.29
N VAL A 88 4.72 8.43 17.75
CA VAL A 88 3.29 8.47 18.03
C VAL A 88 2.80 7.15 18.60
N GLU A 89 1.91 7.22 19.60
CA GLU A 89 1.26 6.06 20.17
C GLU A 89 0.07 5.66 19.30
N ALA A 90 0.02 4.38 18.93
CA ALA A 90 -1.09 3.77 18.20
C ALA A 90 -1.66 2.60 19.01
N PRO A 91 -2.87 2.11 18.72
CA PRO A 91 -3.50 1.03 19.51
C PRO A 91 -2.65 -0.24 19.65
N LEU A 92 -1.76 -0.52 18.70
CA LEU A 92 -0.92 -1.72 18.66
C LEU A 92 0.57 -1.44 18.90
N GLY A 93 0.93 -0.24 19.36
CA GLY A 93 2.31 0.10 19.70
C GLY A 93 2.72 1.49 19.21
N TRP A 94 4.02 1.72 19.25
CA TRP A 94 4.62 3.00 18.88
C TRP A 94 5.09 2.99 17.43
N LEU A 95 4.80 4.09 16.71
CA LEU A 95 5.23 4.32 15.34
C LEU A 95 6.19 5.52 15.32
N TYR A 96 7.28 5.41 14.60
CA TYR A 96 8.22 6.52 14.41
C TYR A 96 8.16 7.04 12.97
N ASN A 97 7.98 8.36 12.80
CA ASN A 97 7.89 9.00 11.48
C ASN A 97 6.91 8.26 10.56
N ALA A 98 5.68 8.07 11.02
CA ALA A 98 4.67 7.28 10.34
C ALA A 98 4.19 7.95 9.05
N MET A 99 4.12 7.17 7.97
CA MET A 99 3.55 7.55 6.67
C MET A 99 2.38 6.62 6.38
N TYR A 100 1.15 7.10 6.55
CA TYR A 100 -0.08 6.32 6.39
C TYR A 100 -0.46 6.19 4.93
N PHE A 101 -0.80 4.96 4.49
CA PHE A 101 -1.18 4.69 3.11
C PHE A 101 -2.58 4.10 2.94
N VAL A 102 -3.14 3.43 3.98
CA VAL A 102 -4.53 3.00 4.00
C VAL A 102 -5.01 2.81 5.44
N GLY A 103 -6.15 3.41 5.82
CA GLY A 103 -6.66 3.31 7.18
C GLY A 103 -5.60 3.64 8.24
N GLY A 104 -5.40 2.75 9.21
CA GLY A 104 -4.33 2.87 10.21
C GLY A 104 -3.00 2.24 9.81
N TYR A 105 -2.86 1.71 8.58
CA TYR A 105 -1.63 1.10 8.11
C TYR A 105 -0.63 2.13 7.63
N ALA A 106 0.60 2.02 8.11
CA ALA A 106 1.68 2.97 7.81
C ALA A 106 3.00 2.25 7.50
N ILE A 107 3.85 2.93 6.76
CA ILE A 107 5.30 2.69 6.73
C ILE A 107 5.87 3.51 7.88
N HIS A 108 6.63 2.89 8.80
CA HIS A 108 7.13 3.59 9.98
C HIS A 108 8.40 2.98 10.55
N GLY A 109 9.18 3.78 11.27
CA GLY A 109 10.33 3.32 12.02
C GLY A 109 9.95 2.49 13.24
N SER A 110 10.74 1.46 13.49
CA SER A 110 10.63 0.58 14.66
C SER A 110 12.01 0.23 15.21
N ASN A 111 12.11 0.07 16.52
CA ASN A 111 13.32 -0.46 17.16
C ASN A 111 13.53 -1.96 16.93
N PHE A 112 12.54 -2.65 16.37
CA PHE A 112 12.60 -4.07 16.06
C PHE A 112 12.07 -4.32 14.65
N VAL A 113 12.99 -4.69 13.74
CA VAL A 113 12.73 -4.98 12.33
C VAL A 113 13.43 -6.30 11.98
N PRO A 114 12.83 -7.45 12.31
CA PRO A 114 13.42 -8.75 12.02
C PRO A 114 13.38 -9.07 10.52
N ASP A 115 14.15 -10.09 10.10
CA ASP A 115 14.23 -10.56 8.70
C ASP A 115 12.99 -11.39 8.28
N TRP A 116 11.91 -11.30 9.02
CA TRP A 116 10.63 -11.98 8.74
C TRP A 116 9.45 -11.06 9.03
N PRO A 117 8.25 -11.35 8.47
CA PRO A 117 7.03 -10.62 8.82
C PRO A 117 6.69 -10.77 10.30
N ASP A 118 6.51 -9.64 11.02
CA ASP A 118 6.29 -9.64 12.48
C ASP A 118 5.32 -8.55 12.95
N SER A 119 4.87 -7.66 12.07
CA SER A 119 3.96 -6.58 12.45
C SER A 119 2.49 -7.04 12.49
N HIS A 120 1.61 -6.18 12.98
CA HIS A 120 0.15 -6.35 12.88
C HIS A 120 -0.43 -5.84 11.54
N GLY A 121 0.44 -5.52 10.58
CA GLY A 121 0.04 -5.09 9.24
C GLY A 121 0.76 -3.84 8.75
N CYS A 122 1.31 -2.99 9.62
CA CYS A 122 2.19 -1.91 9.21
C CYS A 122 3.48 -2.44 8.57
N VAL A 123 4.14 -1.60 7.80
CA VAL A 123 5.45 -1.87 7.19
C VAL A 123 6.51 -1.22 8.07
N ARG A 124 7.23 -2.03 8.85
CA ARG A 124 8.31 -1.56 9.70
C ARG A 124 9.60 -1.41 8.91
N VAL A 125 10.28 -0.30 9.11
CA VAL A 125 11.66 -0.04 8.70
C VAL A 125 12.50 0.36 9.91
N THR A 126 13.81 0.42 9.79
CA THR A 126 14.66 0.93 10.88
C THR A 126 14.39 2.42 11.14
N ILE A 127 14.83 2.93 12.28
CA ILE A 127 14.66 4.36 12.61
C ILE A 127 15.37 5.24 11.58
N GLU A 128 16.58 4.86 11.18
CA GLU A 128 17.37 5.60 10.17
C GLU A 128 16.68 5.62 8.81
N GLU A 129 16.13 4.48 8.37
CA GLU A 129 15.37 4.39 7.13
C GLU A 129 14.06 5.19 7.18
N ALA A 130 13.41 5.20 8.35
CA ALA A 130 12.22 6.02 8.55
C ALA A 130 12.51 7.51 8.46
N ASP A 131 13.65 7.98 8.99
CA ASP A 131 14.09 9.38 8.83
C ASP A 131 14.30 9.73 7.36
N TYR A 132 15.03 8.86 6.64
CA TYR A 132 15.26 9.05 5.20
C TYR A 132 13.96 9.11 4.42
N LEU A 133 13.10 8.10 4.54
CA LEU A 133 11.84 8.02 3.81
C LEU A 133 10.90 9.18 4.19
N PHE A 134 10.80 9.51 5.46
CA PHE A 134 9.94 10.60 5.92
C PHE A 134 10.34 11.95 5.33
N ASP A 135 11.63 12.23 5.20
CA ASP A 135 12.12 13.50 4.64
C ASP A 135 11.95 13.58 3.12
N HIS A 136 12.03 12.44 2.41
CA HIS A 136 12.05 12.42 0.94
C HIS A 136 10.69 12.10 0.30
N ILE A 137 9.82 11.32 0.97
CA ILE A 137 8.56 10.87 0.40
C ILE A 137 7.45 11.88 0.70
N PRO A 138 6.90 12.59 -0.30
CA PRO A 138 5.79 13.51 -0.09
C PRO A 138 4.44 12.78 0.09
N ILE A 139 3.48 13.47 0.71
CA ILE A 139 2.07 13.08 0.67
C ILE A 139 1.61 13.05 -0.80
N GLY A 140 0.81 12.05 -1.17
CA GLY A 140 0.38 11.80 -2.55
C GLY A 140 1.27 10.82 -3.31
N THR A 141 2.40 10.37 -2.72
CA THR A 141 3.23 9.32 -3.33
C THR A 141 2.47 8.00 -3.35
N TRP A 142 2.46 7.34 -4.51
CA TRP A 142 1.89 6.02 -4.67
C TRP A 142 2.69 4.95 -3.93
N VAL A 143 1.98 3.98 -3.38
CA VAL A 143 2.54 2.79 -2.71
C VAL A 143 1.91 1.56 -3.35
N TYR A 144 2.72 0.70 -3.93
CA TYR A 144 2.30 -0.59 -4.47
C TYR A 144 2.71 -1.70 -3.52
N VAL A 145 1.74 -2.35 -2.90
CA VAL A 145 1.97 -3.50 -2.00
C VAL A 145 1.58 -4.78 -2.71
N HIS A 146 2.50 -5.73 -2.77
CA HIS A 146 2.32 -7.02 -3.46
C HIS A 146 3.15 -8.14 -2.83
N ASP A 147 2.91 -9.38 -3.29
CA ASP A 147 3.69 -10.57 -2.92
C ASP A 147 4.95 -10.72 -3.75
#